data_3cb571ab2da6c973b75d53f4a4a59f1a
#
_entry.id   3cb571ab2da6c973b75d53f4a4a59f1a
#
_cell.length_a   1.000
_cell.length_b   1.000
_cell.length_c   1.000
_cell.angle_alpha   90.00
_cell.angle_beta   90.00
_cell.angle_gamma   90.00
#
_symmetry.space_group_name_H-M   'P 1'
#
loop_
_entity.id
_entity.type
_entity.pdbx_description
1 polymer ?
#
loop_
_entity_poly.entity_id
_entity_poly.type
_entity_poly.pdbx_seq_one_letter_code
_entity_poly.pdbx_strand_id
1 'polypeptide(L)'
;MPTERARVTITESDEVARMLDEAAERWPADRAHRARLLTRLAERGAEAIRADQEREQRAWRARITALAGVAGPDAYPPGYLHDLREDWPP
;
A
#
# COMPACT_ATOMS: atom_id res chain seq x y z
N MET A 1 10.46 0.65 -31.19
CA MET A 1 10.24 -0.50 -30.29
C MET A 1 8.81 -0.52 -29.82
N PRO A 2 8.05 -1.54 -30.12
CA PRO A 2 6.73 -1.63 -29.53
C PRO A 2 6.88 -1.79 -28.04
N THR A 3 6.06 -1.08 -27.31
CA THR A 3 6.04 -1.24 -25.87
C THR A 3 5.26 -2.50 -25.54
N GLU A 4 5.84 -3.34 -24.71
CA GLU A 4 5.20 -4.58 -24.25
C GLU A 4 4.29 -4.34 -23.05
N ARG A 5 4.13 -3.09 -22.65
CA ARG A 5 3.29 -2.74 -21.51
C ARG A 5 1.82 -2.96 -21.84
N ALA A 6 1.15 -3.64 -20.94
CA ALA A 6 -0.29 -3.86 -21.07
C ALA A 6 -1.05 -2.53 -20.98
N ARG A 7 -2.07 -2.42 -21.80
CA ARG A 7 -3.02 -1.32 -21.72
C ARG A 7 -4.21 -1.74 -20.92
N VAL A 8 -4.59 -0.91 -19.94
CA VAL A 8 -5.78 -1.16 -19.14
C VAL A 8 -6.80 -0.09 -19.50
N THR A 9 -7.98 -0.56 -19.90
CA THR A 9 -9.11 0.33 -20.19
C THR A 9 -10.18 0.13 -19.13
N ILE A 10 -10.66 1.22 -18.57
CA ILE A 10 -11.75 1.15 -17.59
C ILE A 10 -12.93 1.97 -18.08
N THR A 11 -14.12 1.51 -17.72
CA THR A 11 -15.34 2.26 -17.95
C THR A 11 -15.54 3.23 -16.80
N GLU A 12 -15.84 4.49 -17.14
CA GLU A 12 -16.07 5.53 -16.15
C GLU A 12 -17.48 5.35 -15.57
N SER A 13 -17.57 4.52 -14.51
CA SER A 13 -18.80 4.37 -13.74
C SER A 13 -19.09 5.64 -12.95
N ASP A 14 -20.26 5.73 -12.34
CA ASP A 14 -20.59 6.88 -11.50
C ASP A 14 -19.58 7.08 -10.37
N GLU A 15 -19.09 5.99 -9.78
CA GLU A 15 -18.08 6.04 -8.73
C GLU A 15 -16.74 6.56 -9.27
N VAL A 16 -16.32 6.04 -10.41
CA VAL A 16 -15.07 6.46 -11.05
C VAL A 16 -15.17 7.92 -11.47
N ALA A 17 -16.31 8.34 -12.04
CA ALA A 17 -16.53 9.73 -12.43
C ALA A 17 -16.40 10.67 -11.23
N ARG A 18 -16.96 10.28 -10.09
CA ARG A 18 -16.87 11.06 -8.85
C ARG A 18 -15.42 11.17 -8.37
N MET A 19 -14.68 10.08 -8.40
CA MET A 19 -13.27 10.08 -8.03
C MET A 19 -12.45 11.01 -8.94
N LEU A 20 -12.73 10.97 -10.24
CA LEU A 20 -12.04 11.83 -11.19
C LEU A 20 -12.39 13.31 -11.00
N ASP A 21 -13.65 13.59 -10.66
CA ASP A 21 -14.07 14.97 -10.35
C ASP A 21 -13.37 15.51 -9.11
N GLU A 22 -13.26 14.70 -8.08
CA GLU A 22 -12.51 15.06 -6.87
C GLU A 22 -11.01 15.26 -7.17
N ALA A 23 -10.46 14.40 -8.01
CA ALA A 23 -9.07 14.54 -8.45
C ALA A 23 -8.86 15.84 -9.24
N ALA A 24 -9.83 16.21 -10.07
CA ALA A 24 -9.76 17.46 -10.84
C ALA A 24 -9.74 18.68 -9.93
N GLU A 25 -10.43 18.63 -8.80
CA GLU A 25 -10.38 19.71 -7.80
C GLU A 25 -9.02 19.79 -7.13
N ARG A 26 -8.41 18.64 -6.87
CA ARG A 26 -7.09 18.56 -6.25
C ARG A 26 -5.97 18.96 -7.22
N TRP A 27 -6.11 18.59 -8.48
CA TRP A 27 -5.14 18.88 -9.54
C TRP A 27 -5.80 19.61 -10.71
N PRO A 28 -6.09 20.91 -10.57
CA PRO A 28 -6.81 21.65 -11.61
C PRO A 28 -6.10 21.72 -12.95
N ALA A 29 -4.77 21.62 -12.96
CA ALA A 29 -3.99 21.65 -14.19
C ALA A 29 -4.30 20.45 -15.10
N ASP A 30 -4.73 19.34 -14.53
CA ASP A 30 -5.05 18.13 -15.28
C ASP A 30 -6.56 17.93 -15.46
N ARG A 31 -7.37 18.91 -15.13
CA ARG A 31 -8.84 18.80 -15.18
C ARG A 31 -9.34 18.30 -16.53
N ALA A 32 -8.73 18.75 -17.62
CA ALA A 32 -9.14 18.36 -18.96
C ALA A 32 -8.58 17.01 -19.41
N HIS A 33 -7.74 16.38 -18.59
CA HIS A 33 -7.03 15.15 -18.95
C HIS A 33 -7.39 14.01 -17.99
N ARG A 34 -8.52 13.36 -18.25
CA ARG A 34 -9.04 12.33 -17.37
C ARG A 34 -8.08 11.15 -17.18
N ALA A 35 -7.36 10.78 -18.24
CA ALA A 35 -6.36 9.71 -18.14
C ALA A 35 -5.22 10.09 -17.17
N ARG A 36 -4.78 11.34 -17.15
CA ARG A 36 -3.77 11.81 -16.19
C ARG A 36 -4.30 11.81 -14.78
N LEU A 37 -5.55 12.23 -14.59
CA LEU A 37 -6.18 12.18 -13.27
C LEU A 37 -6.24 10.76 -12.75
N LEU A 38 -6.61 9.81 -13.61
CA LEU A 38 -6.64 8.40 -13.24
C LEU A 38 -5.26 7.89 -12.84
N THR A 39 -4.23 8.24 -13.61
CA THR A 39 -2.86 7.86 -13.29
C THR A 39 -2.42 8.42 -11.94
N ARG A 40 -2.73 9.68 -11.67
CA ARG A 40 -2.41 10.30 -10.37
C ARG A 40 -3.13 9.63 -9.22
N LEU A 41 -4.40 9.28 -9.42
CA LEU A 41 -5.16 8.54 -8.41
C LEU A 41 -4.54 7.17 -8.15
N ALA A 42 -4.13 6.47 -9.21
CA ALA A 42 -3.47 5.17 -9.07
C ALA A 42 -2.14 5.28 -8.33
N GLU A 43 -1.35 6.29 -8.61
CA GLU A 43 -0.09 6.53 -7.92
C GLU A 43 -0.32 6.80 -6.43
N ARG A 44 -1.30 7.63 -6.11
CA ARG A 44 -1.66 7.92 -4.72
C ARG A 44 -2.19 6.69 -4.01
N GLY A 45 -2.99 5.88 -4.70
CA GLY A 45 -3.48 4.62 -4.16
C GLY A 45 -2.34 3.66 -3.85
N ALA A 46 -1.36 3.55 -4.73
CA ALA A 46 -0.20 2.70 -4.51
C ALA A 46 0.62 3.18 -3.30
N GLU A 47 0.82 4.49 -3.16
CA GLU A 47 1.50 5.06 -2.00
C GLU A 47 0.75 4.75 -0.70
N ALA A 48 -0.57 4.86 -0.72
CA ALA A 48 -1.40 4.55 0.44
C ALA A 48 -1.28 3.08 0.84
N ILE A 49 -1.28 2.18 -0.12
CA ILE A 49 -1.11 0.74 0.13
C ILE A 49 0.25 0.47 0.78
N ARG A 50 1.32 1.06 0.23
CA ARG A 50 2.65 0.90 0.82
C ARG A 50 2.73 1.42 2.24
N ALA A 51 2.13 2.58 2.49
CA ALA A 51 2.10 3.16 3.84
C ALA A 51 1.33 2.28 4.82
N ASP A 52 0.22 1.69 4.38
CA ASP A 52 -0.56 0.77 5.20
C ASP A 52 0.25 -0.49 5.54
N GLN A 53 0.94 -1.05 4.57
CA GLN A 53 1.80 -2.22 4.79
C GLN A 53 2.91 -1.92 5.78
N GLU A 54 3.56 -0.77 5.68
CA GLU A 54 4.58 -0.34 6.61
C GLU A 54 4.04 -0.18 8.02
N ARG A 55 2.85 0.41 8.17
CA ARG A 55 2.20 0.54 9.48
C ARG A 55 1.87 -0.81 10.09
N GLU A 56 1.38 -1.73 9.30
CA GLU A 56 1.08 -3.08 9.76
C GLU A 56 2.34 -3.80 10.23
N GLN A 57 3.43 -3.67 9.49
CA GLN A 57 4.72 -4.26 9.87
C GLN A 57 5.25 -3.67 11.17
N ARG A 58 5.17 -2.35 11.32
CA ARG A 58 5.60 -1.67 12.55
C ARG A 58 4.76 -2.11 13.75
N ALA A 59 3.45 -2.21 13.57
CA ALA A 59 2.55 -2.66 14.63
C ALA A 59 2.84 -4.10 15.03
N TRP A 60 3.12 -4.96 14.06
CA TRP A 60 3.51 -6.34 14.30
C TRP A 60 4.80 -6.42 15.10
N ARG A 61 5.84 -5.69 14.68
CA ARG A 61 7.13 -5.64 15.39
C ARG A 61 6.97 -5.13 16.80
N ALA A 62 6.15 -4.10 16.99
CA ALA A 62 5.88 -3.56 18.32
C ALA A 62 5.21 -4.60 19.23
N ARG A 63 4.27 -5.37 18.69
CA ARG A 63 3.62 -6.45 19.46
C ARG A 63 4.60 -7.53 19.84
N ILE A 64 5.45 -7.96 18.91
CA ILE A 64 6.48 -8.97 19.18
C ILE A 64 7.45 -8.48 20.24
N THR A 65 7.90 -7.24 20.13
CA THR A 65 8.80 -6.62 21.13
C THR A 65 8.16 -6.55 22.50
N ALA A 66 6.89 -6.16 22.57
CA ALA A 66 6.15 -6.07 23.82
C ALA A 66 6.01 -7.46 24.48
N LEU A 67 5.70 -8.48 23.70
CA LEU A 67 5.61 -9.86 24.20
C LEU A 67 6.96 -10.36 24.72
N ALA A 68 8.02 -10.11 23.99
CA ALA A 68 9.37 -10.48 24.41
C ALA A 68 9.76 -9.76 25.70
N GLY A 69 9.41 -8.48 25.82
CA GLY A 69 9.66 -7.69 27.02
C GLY A 69 8.93 -8.20 28.25
N VAL A 70 7.67 -8.60 28.09
CA VAL A 70 6.85 -9.14 29.18
C VAL A 70 7.34 -10.52 29.64
N ALA A 71 7.72 -11.38 28.66
CA ALA A 71 8.15 -12.73 28.94
C ALA A 71 9.61 -12.81 29.42
N GLY A 72 10.40 -11.76 29.19
CA GLY A 72 11.82 -11.73 29.50
C GLY A 72 12.68 -12.28 28.35
N PRO A 73 13.97 -11.93 28.33
CA PRO A 73 14.84 -12.28 27.22
C PRO A 73 15.09 -13.79 27.09
N ASP A 74 14.97 -14.55 28.17
CA ASP A 74 15.24 -15.98 28.20
C ASP A 74 13.98 -16.82 27.94
N ALA A 75 12.83 -16.19 27.69
CA ALA A 75 11.57 -16.90 27.52
C ALA A 75 11.47 -17.64 26.18
N TYR A 76 12.25 -17.24 25.20
CA TYR A 76 12.19 -17.79 23.87
C TYR A 76 13.51 -18.44 23.47
N PRO A 77 13.47 -19.55 22.73
CA PRO A 77 14.71 -20.16 22.24
C PRO A 77 15.39 -19.25 21.22
N PRO A 78 16.73 -19.39 21.06
CA PRO A 78 17.43 -18.66 20.01
C PRO A 78 16.81 -18.92 18.65
N GLY A 79 16.64 -17.87 17.85
CA GLY A 79 16.06 -17.99 16.53
C GLY A 79 14.55 -17.97 16.46
N TYR A 80 13.87 -17.81 17.58
CA TYR A 80 12.41 -17.77 17.61
C TYR A 80 11.83 -16.73 16.66
N LEU A 81 12.37 -15.52 16.67
CA LEU A 81 11.90 -14.44 15.79
C LEU A 81 12.22 -14.71 14.32
N HIS A 82 13.32 -15.40 14.06
CA HIS A 82 13.68 -15.83 12.72
C HIS A 82 12.68 -16.84 12.17
N ASP A 83 12.31 -17.83 12.97
CA ASP A 83 11.32 -18.84 12.60
C ASP A 83 9.98 -18.20 12.28
N LEU A 84 9.57 -17.20 13.03
CA LEU A 84 8.34 -16.45 12.76
C LEU A 84 8.40 -15.72 11.42
N ARG A 85 9.57 -15.20 11.04
CA ARG A 85 9.74 -14.54 9.75
C ARG A 85 9.68 -15.51 8.58
N GLU A 86 10.16 -16.74 8.76
CA GLU A 86 10.09 -17.77 7.73
C GLU A 86 8.64 -18.14 7.43
N ASP A 87 7.79 -18.16 8.44
CA ASP A 87 6.37 -18.43 8.28
C ASP A 87 5.59 -17.25 7.73
N TRP A 88 6.20 -16.11 7.63
CA TRP A 88 5.54 -14.90 7.15
C TRP A 88 5.53 -14.87 5.62
N PRO A 89 4.38 -14.56 4.98
CA PRO A 89 4.32 -14.49 3.52
C PRO A 89 5.28 -13.41 2.99
N PRO A 90 5.92 -13.67 1.86
CA PRO A 90 6.80 -12.69 1.27
C PRO A 90 6.08 -11.42 0.81
#